data_d21c83f252d64ea7cfa8f2a97c1e13e9
#
_entry.id   d21c83f252d64ea7cfa8f2a97c1e13e9
#
_cell.length_a   1.000
_cell.length_b   1.000
_cell.length_c   1.000
_cell.angle_alpha   90.00
_cell.angle_beta   90.00
_cell.angle_gamma   90.00
#
_symmetry.space_group_name_H-M   'P 1'
#
loop_
_entity.id
_entity.type
_entity.pdbx_description
1 polymer ?
#
loop_
_entity_poly.entity_id
_entity_poly.type
_entity_poly.pdbx_seq_one_letter_code
_entity_poly.pdbx_strand_id
1 'polypeptide(L)'
;MATFIVPVARAQYPQITEEAKQAYQKMMSEERRRSDEAWAKALPVVLKEAKEGRPYISWASRPYDLPQARIPAFPGAEGGGMYSFGGRGGKVITVTNLNDRGPGSFREACETGGARIIVFNVSGIIKLESPIIVRAPYVTIAGQTAPGDGVCIAGESFWVDTHDVVVRHMRSVSYTHLTLPTK
;
A
#
# COMPACT_ATOMS: atom_id res chain seq x y z
N MET A 1 -2.53 41.86 -46.23
CA MET A 1 -3.09 40.84 -45.32
C MET A 1 -2.08 40.57 -44.21
N ALA A 2 -2.37 41.00 -43.00
CA ALA A 2 -1.47 40.76 -41.85
C ALA A 2 -1.90 39.44 -41.15
N THR A 3 -1.02 38.43 -41.16
CA THR A 3 -1.27 37.14 -40.52
C THR A 3 -0.99 37.29 -39.01
N PHE A 4 -2.05 37.29 -38.21
CA PHE A 4 -1.94 37.26 -36.77
C PHE A 4 -1.51 35.84 -36.32
N ILE A 5 -0.27 35.70 -35.89
CA ILE A 5 0.19 34.49 -35.21
C ILE A 5 -0.29 34.57 -33.75
N VAL A 6 -1.32 33.81 -33.42
CA VAL A 6 -1.75 33.65 -32.03
C VAL A 6 -0.74 32.75 -31.31
N PRO A 7 -0.06 33.24 -30.27
CA PRO A 7 0.84 32.37 -29.51
C PRO A 7 0.03 31.27 -28.83
N VAL A 8 0.31 30.02 -29.18
CA VAL A 8 -0.23 28.86 -28.44
C VAL A 8 0.38 28.87 -27.06
N ALA A 9 -0.41 29.20 -26.04
CA ALA A 9 0.01 29.06 -24.65
C ALA A 9 0.24 27.56 -24.35
N ARG A 10 1.49 27.15 -24.37
CA ARG A 10 1.86 25.83 -23.85
C ARG A 10 1.72 25.86 -22.34
N ALA A 11 0.85 25.03 -21.78
CA ALA A 11 0.79 24.82 -20.35
C ALA A 11 2.17 24.33 -19.88
N GLN A 12 2.87 25.19 -19.14
CA GLN A 12 4.19 24.86 -18.61
C GLN A 12 3.98 24.16 -17.27
N TYR A 13 4.07 22.83 -17.27
CA TYR A 13 4.09 22.08 -16.01
C TYR A 13 5.34 22.49 -15.23
N PRO A 14 5.25 22.70 -13.91
CA PRO A 14 6.41 23.01 -13.09
C PRO A 14 7.47 21.92 -13.26
N GLN A 15 8.68 22.34 -13.61
CA GLN A 15 9.80 21.42 -13.76
C GLN A 15 10.30 20.99 -12.38
N ILE A 16 10.41 19.69 -12.18
CA ILE A 16 11.00 19.14 -10.95
C ILE A 16 12.50 19.43 -10.98
N THR A 17 13.02 20.07 -9.94
CA THR A 17 14.45 20.39 -9.84
C THR A 17 15.29 19.10 -9.75
N GLU A 18 16.54 19.16 -10.23
CA GLU A 18 17.45 18.00 -10.15
C GLU A 18 17.75 17.59 -8.69
N GLU A 19 17.78 18.53 -7.78
CA GLU A 19 17.94 18.29 -6.35
C GLU A 19 16.76 17.50 -5.79
N ALA A 20 15.52 17.86 -6.17
CA ALA A 20 14.32 17.13 -5.75
C ALA A 20 14.30 15.71 -6.33
N LYS A 21 14.72 15.52 -7.57
CA LYS A 21 14.88 14.18 -8.19
C LYS A 21 15.89 13.33 -7.45
N GLN A 22 17.06 13.89 -7.15
CA GLN A 22 18.12 13.19 -6.41
C GLN A 22 17.67 12.82 -5.00
N ALA A 23 17.01 13.75 -4.29
CA ALA A 23 16.44 13.49 -2.95
C ALA A 23 15.40 12.35 -2.99
N TYR A 24 14.52 12.36 -3.99
CA TYR A 24 13.53 11.31 -4.20
C TYR A 24 14.19 9.95 -4.51
N GLN A 25 15.17 9.93 -5.41
CA GLN A 25 15.91 8.72 -5.75
C GLN A 25 16.64 8.12 -4.53
N LYS A 26 17.26 8.97 -3.71
CA LYS A 26 17.90 8.56 -2.47
C LYS A 26 16.87 7.95 -1.51
N MET A 27 15.77 8.63 -1.26
CA MET A 27 14.68 8.13 -0.42
C MET A 27 14.17 6.78 -0.92
N MET A 28 13.92 6.63 -2.23
CA MET A 28 13.45 5.39 -2.83
C MET A 28 14.46 4.24 -2.73
N SER A 29 15.77 4.55 -2.88
CA SER A 29 16.81 3.53 -2.74
C SER A 29 16.93 3.02 -1.31
N GLU A 30 16.82 3.90 -0.32
CA GLU A 30 16.79 3.54 1.09
C GLU A 30 15.54 2.73 1.44
N GLU A 31 14.38 3.11 0.90
CA GLU A 31 13.13 2.40 1.15
C GLU A 31 13.15 0.99 0.54
N ARG A 32 13.66 0.84 -0.69
CA ARG A 32 13.82 -0.49 -1.30
C ARG A 32 14.70 -1.39 -0.45
N ARG A 33 15.82 -0.90 0.03
CA ARG A 33 16.70 -1.66 0.92
C ARG A 33 15.98 -2.11 2.20
N ARG A 34 15.22 -1.21 2.85
CA ARG A 34 14.43 -1.53 4.04
C ARG A 34 13.33 -2.55 3.74
N SER A 35 12.63 -2.36 2.62
CA SER A 35 11.61 -3.29 2.16
C SER A 35 12.20 -4.67 1.84
N ASP A 36 13.41 -4.75 1.27
CA ASP A 36 14.10 -6.01 1.02
C ASP A 36 14.50 -6.71 2.33
N GLU A 37 14.96 -5.95 3.32
CA GLU A 37 15.27 -6.49 4.66
C GLU A 37 14.01 -7.01 5.38
N ALA A 38 12.90 -6.27 5.29
CA ALA A 38 11.61 -6.70 5.84
C ALA A 38 11.10 -7.95 5.11
N TRP A 39 11.21 -7.96 3.78
CA TRP A 39 10.82 -9.10 2.96
C TRP A 39 11.67 -10.35 3.26
N ALA A 40 12.97 -10.21 3.44
CA ALA A 40 13.85 -11.32 3.81
C ALA A 40 13.42 -11.99 5.13
N LYS A 41 12.85 -11.24 6.06
CA LYS A 41 12.28 -11.77 7.31
C LYS A 41 10.89 -12.39 7.10
N ALA A 42 10.08 -11.82 6.22
CA ALA A 42 8.71 -12.27 5.95
C ALA A 42 8.68 -13.53 5.06
N LEU A 43 9.59 -13.63 4.10
CA LEU A 43 9.61 -14.70 3.08
C LEU A 43 9.63 -16.14 3.67
N PRO A 44 10.42 -16.45 4.69
CA PRO A 44 10.38 -17.80 5.27
C PRO A 44 9.00 -18.19 5.81
N VAL A 45 8.27 -17.25 6.38
CA VAL A 45 6.90 -17.46 6.87
C VAL A 45 5.95 -17.71 5.70
N VAL A 46 6.04 -16.89 4.66
CA VAL A 46 5.24 -17.04 3.44
C VAL A 46 5.50 -18.39 2.77
N LEU A 47 6.76 -18.80 2.64
CA LEU A 47 7.11 -20.10 2.05
C LEU A 47 6.66 -21.29 2.91
N LYS A 48 6.65 -21.16 4.23
CA LYS A 48 6.07 -22.16 5.13
C LYS A 48 4.57 -22.28 4.89
N GLU A 49 3.84 -21.18 4.92
CA GLU A 49 2.40 -21.18 4.67
C GLU A 49 2.04 -21.67 3.26
N ALA A 50 2.91 -21.43 2.28
CA ALA A 50 2.71 -21.96 0.93
C ALA A 50 2.70 -23.50 0.89
N LYS A 51 3.51 -24.14 1.70
CA LYS A 51 3.51 -25.61 1.86
C LYS A 51 2.29 -26.12 2.62
N GLU A 52 1.69 -25.28 3.45
CA GLU A 52 0.51 -25.58 4.28
C GLU A 52 -0.82 -25.29 3.58
N GLY A 53 -0.78 -24.90 2.29
CA GLY A 53 -1.98 -24.71 1.45
C GLY A 53 -2.36 -23.27 1.15
N ARG A 54 -1.45 -22.30 1.40
CA ARG A 54 -1.57 -20.91 0.98
C ARG A 54 -0.51 -20.58 -0.06
N PRO A 55 -0.70 -20.97 -1.33
CA PRO A 55 0.34 -20.85 -2.34
C PRO A 55 0.78 -19.39 -2.53
N TYR A 56 2.08 -19.18 -2.67
CA TYR A 56 2.66 -17.91 -3.03
C TYR A 56 3.10 -17.95 -4.49
N ILE A 57 2.53 -17.07 -5.31
CA ILE A 57 2.79 -16.97 -6.74
C ILE A 57 3.21 -15.53 -7.04
N SER A 58 4.52 -15.30 -7.10
CA SER A 58 5.10 -13.95 -7.25
C SER A 58 4.82 -13.31 -8.62
N TRP A 59 4.43 -14.09 -9.62
CA TRP A 59 4.16 -13.64 -11.00
C TRP A 59 2.68 -13.67 -11.38
N ALA A 60 1.78 -13.93 -10.42
CA ALA A 60 0.35 -13.96 -10.70
C ALA A 60 -0.14 -12.58 -11.17
N SER A 61 -0.59 -12.51 -12.42
CA SER A 61 -1.07 -11.29 -13.05
C SER A 61 -2.57 -11.28 -13.33
N ARG A 62 -3.23 -12.43 -13.17
CA ARG A 62 -4.65 -12.61 -13.44
C ARG A 62 -5.34 -13.33 -12.27
N PRO A 63 -6.63 -13.06 -12.00
CA PRO A 63 -7.36 -13.72 -10.91
C PRO A 63 -7.33 -15.23 -10.97
N TYR A 64 -7.32 -15.82 -12.15
CA TYR A 64 -7.33 -17.28 -12.34
C TYR A 64 -5.94 -17.93 -12.28
N ASP A 65 -4.87 -17.15 -12.18
CA ASP A 65 -3.52 -17.67 -11.87
C ASP A 65 -3.43 -18.11 -10.41
N LEU A 66 -4.40 -17.70 -9.59
CA LEU A 66 -4.47 -17.90 -8.14
C LEU A 66 -5.63 -18.80 -7.77
N PRO A 67 -5.50 -19.62 -6.72
CA PRO A 67 -6.65 -20.28 -6.12
C PRO A 67 -7.71 -19.27 -5.71
N GLN A 68 -8.97 -19.59 -5.97
CA GLN A 68 -10.11 -18.75 -5.59
C GLN A 68 -10.73 -19.27 -4.31
N ALA A 69 -11.14 -18.36 -3.42
CA ALA A 69 -11.91 -18.72 -2.26
C ALA A 69 -13.33 -19.18 -2.64
N ARG A 70 -13.96 -20.02 -1.82
CA ARG A 70 -15.32 -20.48 -2.05
C ARG A 70 -16.40 -19.45 -1.72
N ILE A 71 -16.04 -18.44 -0.95
CA ILE A 71 -16.93 -17.36 -0.52
C ILE A 71 -16.30 -16.02 -0.86
N PRO A 72 -17.10 -14.98 -1.16
CA PRO A 72 -16.59 -13.65 -1.43
C PRO A 72 -15.69 -13.12 -0.32
N ALA A 73 -14.76 -12.24 -0.67
CA ALA A 73 -13.82 -11.61 0.27
C ALA A 73 -14.55 -10.86 1.40
N PHE A 74 -15.70 -10.28 1.08
CA PHE A 74 -16.65 -9.66 2.01
C PHE A 74 -18.04 -9.60 1.36
N PRO A 75 -19.12 -9.40 2.13
CA PRO A 75 -20.47 -9.23 1.57
C PRO A 75 -20.52 -8.05 0.60
N GLY A 76 -21.01 -8.32 -0.62
CA GLY A 76 -21.07 -7.32 -1.70
C GLY A 76 -19.77 -7.13 -2.47
N ALA A 77 -18.75 -7.98 -2.30
CA ALA A 77 -17.56 -7.96 -3.16
C ALA A 77 -17.92 -8.38 -4.58
N GLU A 78 -17.44 -7.62 -5.56
CA GLU A 78 -17.68 -7.83 -7.00
C GLU A 78 -16.37 -7.74 -7.78
N GLY A 79 -16.41 -8.12 -9.05
CA GLY A 79 -15.26 -8.04 -9.96
C GLY A 79 -14.24 -9.16 -9.80
N GLY A 80 -13.09 -9.01 -10.46
CA GLY A 80 -12.07 -10.08 -10.58
C GLY A 80 -11.46 -10.52 -9.24
N GLY A 81 -11.44 -9.64 -8.24
CA GLY A 81 -10.91 -9.94 -6.91
C GLY A 81 -11.93 -10.41 -5.88
N MET A 82 -13.20 -10.64 -6.28
CA MET A 82 -14.28 -10.93 -5.32
C MET A 82 -14.05 -12.21 -4.50
N TYR A 83 -13.30 -13.15 -5.01
CA TYR A 83 -12.96 -14.41 -4.34
C TYR A 83 -11.54 -14.45 -3.76
N SER A 84 -10.93 -13.28 -3.52
CA SER A 84 -9.65 -13.19 -2.81
C SER A 84 -9.78 -13.74 -1.39
N PHE A 85 -8.77 -14.47 -0.94
CA PHE A 85 -8.72 -14.98 0.44
C PHE A 85 -8.53 -13.86 1.46
N GLY A 86 -7.78 -12.82 1.10
CA GLY A 86 -7.33 -11.86 2.08
C GLY A 86 -6.61 -12.53 3.25
N GLY A 87 -6.67 -11.93 4.42
CA GLY A 87 -6.03 -12.44 5.65
C GLY A 87 -6.82 -13.48 6.43
N ARG A 88 -7.84 -14.10 5.84
CA ARG A 88 -8.72 -15.06 6.55
C ARG A 88 -7.95 -16.23 7.16
N GLY A 89 -8.24 -16.52 8.43
CA GLY A 89 -7.56 -17.57 9.19
C GLY A 89 -6.13 -17.24 9.60
N GLY A 90 -5.69 -16.00 9.36
CA GLY A 90 -4.38 -15.50 9.77
C GLY A 90 -4.39 -14.83 11.14
N LYS A 91 -3.24 -14.26 11.51
CA LYS A 91 -3.07 -13.53 12.76
C LYS A 91 -3.82 -12.19 12.70
N VAL A 92 -4.31 -11.72 13.84
CA VAL A 92 -4.79 -10.36 13.98
C VAL A 92 -3.64 -9.48 14.48
N ILE A 93 -3.33 -8.42 13.74
CA ILE A 93 -2.32 -7.43 14.10
C ILE A 93 -3.02 -6.10 14.33
N THR A 94 -2.83 -5.53 15.51
CA THR A 94 -3.47 -4.28 15.89
C THR A 94 -2.51 -3.11 15.69
N VAL A 95 -2.91 -2.13 14.89
CA VAL A 95 -2.23 -0.84 14.78
C VAL A 95 -2.62 0.02 15.97
N THR A 96 -1.63 0.43 16.75
CA THR A 96 -1.80 1.10 18.04
C THR A 96 -1.33 2.54 18.06
N ASN A 97 -0.69 3.01 16.98
CA ASN A 97 -0.24 4.39 16.85
C ASN A 97 -0.29 4.85 15.38
N LEU A 98 -0.13 6.16 15.19
CA LEU A 98 -0.15 6.81 13.87
C LEU A 98 1.24 7.09 13.30
N ASN A 99 2.29 6.55 13.92
CA ASN A 99 3.66 6.72 13.46
C ASN A 99 3.87 6.05 12.11
N ASP A 100 4.74 6.60 11.28
CA ASP A 100 5.13 5.98 10.01
C ASP A 100 5.83 4.63 10.23
N ARG A 101 6.68 4.55 11.28
CA ARG A 101 7.53 3.39 11.56
C ARG A 101 7.53 3.02 13.04
N GLY A 102 8.05 1.82 13.29
CA GLY A 102 8.26 1.31 14.64
C GLY A 102 7.14 0.37 15.12
N PRO A 103 7.26 -0.14 16.33
CA PRO A 103 6.33 -1.09 16.89
C PRO A 103 4.89 -0.56 16.95
N GLY A 104 3.93 -1.38 16.50
CA GLY A 104 2.51 -1.03 16.47
C GLY A 104 2.12 -0.07 15.36
N SER A 105 3.02 0.27 14.43
CA SER A 105 2.69 1.09 13.26
C SER A 105 1.97 0.29 12.16
N PHE A 106 1.27 1.00 11.30
CA PHE A 106 0.63 0.39 10.13
C PHE A 106 1.65 -0.24 9.16
N ARG A 107 2.79 0.40 8.97
CA ARG A 107 3.89 -0.11 8.15
C ARG A 107 4.40 -1.46 8.65
N GLU A 108 4.69 -1.58 9.95
CA GLU A 108 5.13 -2.85 10.54
C GLU A 108 4.12 -3.97 10.28
N ALA A 109 2.83 -3.69 10.45
CA ALA A 109 1.77 -4.66 10.18
C ALA A 109 1.71 -5.06 8.70
N CYS A 110 1.96 -4.13 7.77
CA CYS A 110 2.00 -4.37 6.33
C CYS A 110 3.22 -5.22 5.91
N GLU A 111 4.37 -5.00 6.54
CA GLU A 111 5.64 -5.66 6.22
C GLU A 111 5.78 -7.03 6.88
N THR A 112 4.92 -7.36 7.84
CA THR A 112 4.90 -8.67 8.50
C THR A 112 4.53 -9.78 7.51
N GLY A 113 5.19 -10.94 7.63
CA GLY A 113 4.89 -12.13 6.81
C GLY A 113 3.74 -12.97 7.36
N GLY A 114 3.15 -13.77 6.44
CA GLY A 114 2.08 -14.69 6.72
C GLY A 114 0.68 -14.06 6.66
N ALA A 115 -0.33 -14.94 6.66
CA ALA A 115 -1.72 -14.52 6.59
C ALA A 115 -2.09 -13.67 7.83
N ARG A 116 -2.71 -12.50 7.58
CA ARG A 116 -2.97 -11.53 8.66
C ARG A 116 -4.16 -10.62 8.37
N ILE A 117 -4.81 -10.24 9.45
CA ILE A 117 -5.86 -9.21 9.44
C ILE A 117 -5.35 -8.03 10.25
N ILE A 118 -5.20 -6.88 9.60
CA ILE A 118 -4.74 -5.64 10.22
C ILE A 118 -5.98 -4.86 10.68
N VAL A 119 -6.05 -4.61 11.98
CA VAL A 119 -7.10 -3.84 12.62
C VAL A 119 -6.53 -2.60 13.28
N PHE A 120 -7.34 -1.60 13.52
CA PHE A 120 -6.91 -0.31 14.06
C PHE A 120 -7.56 -0.03 15.41
N ASN A 121 -6.75 0.29 16.40
CA ASN A 121 -7.18 0.79 17.70
C ASN A 121 -6.96 2.32 17.83
N VAL A 122 -6.64 2.97 16.72
CA VAL A 122 -6.40 4.41 16.60
C VAL A 122 -7.14 4.96 15.41
N SER A 123 -7.44 6.24 15.44
CA SER A 123 -7.99 7.00 14.31
C SER A 123 -7.15 8.24 14.04
N GLY A 124 -7.13 8.69 12.79
CA GLY A 124 -6.40 9.88 12.40
C GLY A 124 -5.59 9.70 11.11
N ILE A 125 -4.58 10.54 10.94
CA ILE A 125 -3.75 10.58 9.75
C ILE A 125 -2.40 9.92 10.05
N ILE A 126 -2.09 8.85 9.32
CA ILE A 126 -0.75 8.25 9.26
C ILE A 126 0.00 8.96 8.14
N LYS A 127 0.99 9.79 8.50
CA LYS A 127 1.80 10.51 7.54
C LYS A 127 3.03 9.68 7.17
N LEU A 128 3.05 9.19 5.93
CA LEU A 128 4.16 8.41 5.40
C LEU A 128 5.29 9.32 4.92
N GLU A 129 6.51 9.00 5.31
CA GLU A 129 7.76 9.65 4.86
C GLU A 129 8.35 8.96 3.62
N SER A 130 7.94 7.72 3.38
CA SER A 130 8.32 6.92 2.21
C SER A 130 7.21 5.91 1.89
N PRO A 131 7.14 5.36 0.68
CA PRO A 131 6.12 4.39 0.31
C PRO A 131 6.07 3.17 1.25
N ILE A 132 4.87 2.63 1.49
CA ILE A 132 4.71 1.30 2.06
C ILE A 132 4.58 0.31 0.90
N ILE A 133 5.35 -0.78 0.90
CA ILE A 133 5.31 -1.82 -0.11
C ILE A 133 4.86 -3.13 0.54
N VAL A 134 3.61 -3.52 0.27
CA VAL A 134 3.05 -4.79 0.76
C VAL A 134 3.51 -5.91 -0.17
N ARG A 135 4.42 -6.77 0.29
CA ARG A 135 5.01 -7.88 -0.49
C ARG A 135 4.52 -9.26 -0.05
N ALA A 136 4.10 -9.40 1.19
CA ALA A 136 3.57 -10.66 1.70
C ALA A 136 2.07 -10.78 1.38
N PRO A 137 1.64 -11.91 0.78
CA PRO A 137 0.24 -12.15 0.42
C PRO A 137 -0.65 -12.41 1.64
N TYR A 138 -1.93 -12.65 1.38
CA TYR A 138 -2.95 -13.02 2.37
C TYR A 138 -3.12 -11.99 3.48
N VAL A 139 -3.41 -10.75 3.09
CA VAL A 139 -3.65 -9.67 4.04
C VAL A 139 -5.04 -9.04 3.87
N THR A 140 -5.70 -8.78 4.99
CA THR A 140 -6.89 -7.94 5.05
C THR A 140 -6.60 -6.72 5.89
N ILE A 141 -6.77 -5.53 5.32
CA ILE A 141 -6.67 -4.26 6.01
C ILE A 141 -8.09 -3.79 6.31
N ALA A 142 -8.47 -3.87 7.58
CA ALA A 142 -9.83 -3.66 8.05
C ALA A 142 -9.98 -2.25 8.64
N GLY A 143 -9.98 -1.21 7.80
CA GLY A 143 -10.09 0.19 8.24
C GLY A 143 -11.37 0.51 9.01
N GLN A 144 -12.45 -0.28 8.82
CA GLN A 144 -13.70 -0.14 9.57
C GLN A 144 -13.57 -0.43 11.08
N THR A 145 -12.45 -0.98 11.51
CA THR A 145 -12.19 -1.23 12.94
C THR A 145 -11.65 0.00 13.66
N ALA A 146 -11.19 1.00 12.91
CA ALA A 146 -10.69 2.24 13.50
C ALA A 146 -11.83 3.00 14.19
N PRO A 147 -11.58 3.57 15.38
CA PRO A 147 -12.57 4.40 16.06
C PRO A 147 -12.83 5.72 15.32
N GLY A 148 -13.88 6.42 15.70
CA GLY A 148 -14.23 7.76 15.21
C GLY A 148 -14.30 7.85 13.69
N ASP A 149 -13.59 8.82 13.11
CA ASP A 149 -13.60 9.09 11.67
C ASP A 149 -12.72 8.15 10.83
N GLY A 150 -12.13 7.13 11.46
CA GLY A 150 -11.31 6.14 10.79
C GLY A 150 -9.85 6.56 10.56
N VAL A 151 -9.17 5.88 9.66
CA VAL A 151 -7.75 6.10 9.36
C VAL A 151 -7.57 6.61 7.93
N CYS A 152 -6.70 7.60 7.78
CA CYS A 152 -6.24 8.14 6.51
C CYS A 152 -4.73 7.96 6.38
N ILE A 153 -4.27 7.41 5.27
CA ILE A 153 -2.85 7.41 4.89
C ILE A 153 -2.61 8.64 4.04
N ALA A 154 -1.61 9.43 4.39
CA ALA A 154 -1.24 10.63 3.66
C ALA A 154 0.28 10.73 3.48
N GLY A 155 0.71 11.53 2.51
CA GLY A 155 2.12 11.69 2.17
C GLY A 155 2.51 10.79 1.01
N GLU A 156 3.27 9.76 1.29
CA GLU A 156 3.75 8.85 0.26
C GLU A 156 2.75 7.75 -0.12
N SER A 157 3.10 6.96 -1.12
CA SER A 157 2.23 5.96 -1.74
C SER A 157 2.11 4.67 -0.93
N PHE A 158 0.98 4.00 -1.07
CA PHE A 158 0.75 2.65 -0.59
C PHE A 158 0.73 1.70 -1.79
N TRP A 159 1.73 0.81 -1.88
CA TRP A 159 1.90 -0.12 -2.99
C TRP A 159 1.54 -1.54 -2.57
N VAL A 160 0.83 -2.21 -3.44
CA VAL A 160 0.51 -3.63 -3.31
C VAL A 160 1.29 -4.38 -4.38
N ASP A 161 2.32 -5.10 -3.97
CA ASP A 161 3.22 -5.90 -4.82
C ASP A 161 3.07 -7.39 -4.47
N THR A 162 1.84 -7.86 -4.42
CA THR A 162 1.49 -9.24 -4.05
C THR A 162 0.04 -9.53 -4.40
N HIS A 163 -0.45 -10.70 -4.02
CA HIS A 163 -1.81 -11.18 -4.27
C HIS A 163 -2.61 -11.40 -2.96
N ASP A 164 -3.91 -11.67 -3.09
CA ASP A 164 -4.82 -11.92 -1.96
C ASP A 164 -4.81 -10.81 -0.91
N VAL A 165 -4.94 -9.58 -1.40
CA VAL A 165 -5.02 -8.37 -0.57
C VAL A 165 -6.45 -7.84 -0.58
N VAL A 166 -7.00 -7.61 0.60
CA VAL A 166 -8.31 -6.98 0.80
C VAL A 166 -8.12 -5.71 1.60
N VAL A 167 -8.50 -4.57 1.03
CA VAL A 167 -8.44 -3.25 1.70
C VAL A 167 -9.84 -2.70 1.81
N ARG A 168 -10.26 -2.35 3.03
CA ARG A 168 -11.60 -1.82 3.28
C ARG A 168 -11.57 -0.60 4.18
N HIS A 169 -12.43 0.38 3.85
CA HIS A 169 -12.67 1.58 4.67
C HIS A 169 -11.38 2.35 5.04
N MET A 170 -10.40 2.34 4.14
CA MET A 170 -9.19 3.15 4.24
C MET A 170 -9.31 4.37 3.32
N ARG A 171 -8.84 5.51 3.79
CA ARG A 171 -8.57 6.66 2.94
C ARG A 171 -7.08 6.72 2.64
N SER A 172 -6.72 6.88 1.37
CA SER A 172 -5.34 7.06 0.94
C SER A 172 -5.24 8.29 0.07
N VAL A 173 -4.45 9.26 0.52
CA VAL A 173 -4.24 10.53 -0.16
C VAL A 173 -2.74 10.67 -0.44
N SER A 174 -2.34 10.36 -1.67
CA SER A 174 -0.99 10.64 -2.13
C SER A 174 -0.85 12.13 -2.38
N TYR A 175 0.16 12.76 -1.77
CA TYR A 175 0.49 14.14 -2.07
C TYR A 175 1.19 14.22 -3.43
N THR A 176 0.48 14.70 -4.43
CA THR A 176 1.13 15.39 -5.53
C THR A 176 1.40 16.81 -5.04
N HIS A 177 2.55 17.05 -4.43
CA HIS A 177 2.94 18.39 -4.03
C HIS A 177 3.28 19.22 -5.25
N LEU A 178 2.30 19.92 -5.74
CA LEU A 178 2.50 21.22 -6.36
C LEU A 178 2.58 22.25 -5.22
N THR A 179 3.70 22.34 -4.55
CA THR A 179 4.00 23.52 -3.76
C THR A 179 4.27 24.65 -4.75
N LEU A 180 3.22 25.43 -5.02
CA LEU A 180 3.42 26.73 -5.64
C LEU A 180 4.23 27.55 -4.63
N PRO A 181 5.37 28.15 -5.03
CA PRO A 181 6.09 29.05 -4.15
C PRO A 181 5.16 30.23 -3.87
N THR A 182 4.70 30.32 -2.65
CA THR A 182 4.08 31.55 -2.14
C THR A 182 5.19 32.60 -2.04
N LYS A 183 5.12 33.63 -2.89
CA LYS A 183 5.87 34.87 -2.74
C LYS A 183 5.34 35.64 -1.54
#